data_44198441abb2be1f7711e19b6244971f
#
_entry.id   44198441abb2be1f7711e19b6244971f
#
_cell.length_a   1.000
_cell.length_b   1.000
_cell.length_c   1.000
_cell.angle_alpha   90.00
_cell.angle_beta   90.00
_cell.angle_gamma   90.00
#
_symmetry.space_group_name_H-M   'P 1'
#
loop_
_entity.id
_entity.type
_entity.pdbx_description
1 polymer ?
#
loop_
_entity_poly.entity_id
_entity_poly.type
_entity_poly.pdbx_seq_one_letter_code
_entity_poly.pdbx_strand_id
1 'polypeptide(L)'
;MAKSISTQQARAIELLKARGIARPSELATAGVTAATIARMKEKGLVVQLGRGLYQLPDAPIDTHHSLAEAAKRVPKGVVALTSALAFHELTDTIPSMVWLAIGPKDRQPRPTNPPMQFVRFSSERLQEGVETHTIEGCAVKIFSPAKTVVDLFRYRRSAGTRYRHSTGLNLALGGMREALRTPKAKPSEIADFARKAGVWKAMQPYMDAMIANG
;
A
#
# COMPACT_ATOMS: atom_id res chain seq x y z
N MET A 1 -10.04 41.60 1.68
CA MET A 1 -10.69 41.29 2.97
C MET A 1 -10.29 39.86 3.35
N ALA A 2 -9.40 39.66 4.32
CA ALA A 2 -9.04 38.33 4.83
C ALA A 2 -10.25 37.75 5.56
N LYS A 3 -10.87 36.68 5.01
CA LYS A 3 -11.96 35.95 5.67
C LYS A 3 -11.41 35.35 6.96
N SER A 4 -11.93 35.74 8.12
CA SER A 4 -11.65 35.12 9.41
C SER A 4 -11.84 33.61 9.32
N ILE A 5 -10.75 32.85 9.47
CA ILE A 5 -10.77 31.38 9.49
C ILE A 5 -11.39 30.98 10.83
N SER A 6 -12.48 30.22 10.82
CA SER A 6 -13.07 29.70 12.05
C SER A 6 -12.10 28.74 12.75
N THR A 7 -12.16 28.63 14.07
CA THR A 7 -11.32 27.73 14.86
C THR A 7 -11.39 26.27 14.36
N GLN A 8 -12.55 25.81 13.89
CA GLN A 8 -12.69 24.47 13.30
C GLN A 8 -12.01 24.36 11.93
N GLN A 9 -12.06 25.40 11.09
CA GLN A 9 -11.36 25.42 9.81
C GLN A 9 -9.83 25.38 10.00
N ALA A 10 -9.31 26.16 10.97
CA ALA A 10 -7.89 26.13 11.30
C ALA A 10 -7.44 24.72 11.73
N ARG A 11 -8.17 24.07 12.64
CA ARG A 11 -7.88 22.69 13.07
C ARG A 11 -7.91 21.70 11.91
N ALA A 12 -8.88 21.84 11.00
CA ALA A 12 -8.95 20.96 9.82
C ALA A 12 -7.73 21.13 8.92
N ILE A 13 -7.31 22.37 8.66
CA ILE A 13 -6.14 22.68 7.84
C ILE A 13 -4.86 22.12 8.50
N GLU A 14 -4.67 22.34 9.78
CA GLU A 14 -3.51 21.80 10.53
C GLU A 14 -3.47 20.28 10.49
N LEU A 15 -4.61 19.62 10.72
CA LEU A 15 -4.67 18.16 10.65
C LEU A 15 -4.33 17.66 9.23
N LEU A 16 -4.86 18.28 8.20
CA LEU A 16 -4.61 17.92 6.81
C LEU A 16 -3.17 18.20 6.38
N LYS A 17 -2.55 19.29 6.87
CA LYS A 17 -1.12 19.54 6.67
C LYS A 17 -0.25 18.45 7.30
N ALA A 18 -0.60 18.02 8.51
CA ALA A 18 0.17 17.01 9.23
C ALA A 18 -0.01 15.59 8.69
N ARG A 19 -1.21 15.25 8.18
CA ARG A 19 -1.60 13.89 7.81
C ARG A 19 -1.84 13.67 6.32
N GLY A 20 -1.68 14.71 5.50
CA GLY A 20 -1.97 14.69 4.08
C GLY A 20 -3.45 14.39 3.80
N ILE A 21 -3.86 13.14 3.98
CA ILE A 21 -5.24 12.67 3.76
C ILE A 21 -5.92 12.39 5.10
N ALA A 22 -7.14 12.87 5.30
CA ALA A 22 -7.92 12.60 6.51
C ALA A 22 -9.34 12.10 6.19
N ARG A 23 -9.86 11.26 7.13
CA ARG A 23 -11.25 10.81 7.13
C ARG A 23 -12.12 11.76 7.94
N PRO A 24 -13.46 11.77 7.68
CA PRO A 24 -14.42 12.49 8.53
C PRO A 24 -14.30 12.14 10.01
N SER A 25 -14.02 10.88 10.35
CA SER A 25 -13.84 10.47 11.74
C SER A 25 -12.59 11.08 12.38
N GLU A 26 -11.49 11.20 11.65
CA GLU A 26 -10.25 11.86 12.14
C GLU A 26 -10.48 13.36 12.33
N LEU A 27 -11.19 13.99 11.39
CA LEU A 27 -11.57 15.41 11.48
C LEU A 27 -12.55 15.65 12.64
N ALA A 28 -13.52 14.75 12.87
CA ALA A 28 -14.44 14.83 13.99
C ALA A 28 -13.71 14.71 15.33
N THR A 29 -12.74 13.81 15.45
CA THR A 29 -11.89 13.69 16.66
C THR A 29 -11.09 14.98 16.92
N ALA A 30 -10.73 15.72 15.88
CA ALA A 30 -10.10 17.04 16.00
C ALA A 30 -11.11 18.18 16.26
N GLY A 31 -12.38 17.86 16.51
CA GLY A 31 -13.44 18.80 16.80
C GLY A 31 -13.96 19.56 15.58
N VAL A 32 -13.83 18.99 14.38
CA VAL A 32 -14.35 19.56 13.11
C VAL A 32 -15.66 18.88 12.75
N THR A 33 -16.75 19.63 12.66
CA THR A 33 -18.07 19.10 12.32
C THR A 33 -18.20 18.80 10.83
N ALA A 34 -19.11 17.87 10.47
CA ALA A 34 -19.44 17.57 9.07
C ALA A 34 -19.92 18.80 8.29
N ALA A 35 -20.68 19.67 8.93
CA ALA A 35 -21.14 20.94 8.32
C ALA A 35 -19.97 21.88 8.01
N THR A 36 -18.93 21.91 8.84
CA THR A 36 -17.73 22.69 8.56
C THR A 36 -16.95 22.11 7.38
N ILE A 37 -16.81 20.78 7.31
CA ILE A 37 -16.15 20.09 6.18
C ILE A 37 -16.90 20.38 4.87
N ALA A 38 -18.23 20.29 4.86
CA ALA A 38 -19.05 20.61 3.69
C ALA A 38 -18.81 22.04 3.21
N ARG A 39 -18.86 23.02 4.12
CA ARG A 39 -18.58 24.44 3.80
C ARG A 39 -17.15 24.68 3.30
N MET A 40 -16.16 23.96 3.88
CA MET A 40 -14.78 24.05 3.40
C MET A 40 -14.65 23.52 1.97
N LYS A 41 -15.33 22.41 1.66
CA LYS A 41 -15.38 21.85 0.31
C LYS A 41 -16.01 22.82 -0.69
N GLU A 42 -17.18 23.40 -0.36
CA GLU A 42 -17.87 24.42 -1.20
C GLU A 42 -16.99 25.63 -1.48
N LYS A 43 -16.16 26.03 -0.50
CA LYS A 43 -15.20 27.15 -0.63
C LYS A 43 -13.88 26.76 -1.31
N GLY A 44 -13.70 25.51 -1.71
CA GLY A 44 -12.46 25.00 -2.30
C GLY A 44 -11.28 24.94 -1.33
N LEU A 45 -11.52 25.01 -0.01
CA LEU A 45 -10.46 24.91 1.01
C LEU A 45 -10.02 23.47 1.28
N VAL A 46 -10.81 22.51 0.86
CA VAL A 46 -10.47 21.07 0.88
C VAL A 46 -11.03 20.40 -0.36
N VAL A 47 -10.32 19.39 -0.85
CA VAL A 47 -10.73 18.54 -1.96
C VAL A 47 -11.16 17.18 -1.40
N GLN A 48 -12.22 16.62 -1.94
CA GLN A 48 -12.68 15.28 -1.64
C GLN A 48 -12.11 14.32 -2.69
N LEU A 49 -11.14 13.46 -2.30
CA LEU A 49 -10.52 12.45 -3.16
C LEU A 49 -11.45 11.30 -3.52
N GLY A 50 -12.53 11.18 -2.80
CA GLY A 50 -13.55 10.18 -2.98
C GLY A 50 -14.40 10.08 -1.71
N ARG A 51 -15.32 9.12 -1.64
CA ARG A 51 -16.21 9.02 -0.49
C ARG A 51 -15.41 8.88 0.82
N GLY A 52 -15.51 9.91 1.65
CA GLY A 52 -14.94 9.92 3.00
C GLY A 52 -13.42 10.11 3.08
N LEU A 53 -12.79 10.73 2.10
CA LEU A 53 -11.39 11.17 2.18
C LEU A 53 -11.26 12.61 1.72
N TYR A 54 -10.51 13.40 2.48
CA TYR A 54 -10.28 14.82 2.24
C TYR A 54 -8.79 15.13 2.30
N GLN A 55 -8.35 16.06 1.45
CA GLN A 55 -7.00 16.65 1.49
C GLN A 55 -7.05 18.15 1.19
N LEU A 56 -5.93 18.84 1.33
CA LEU A 56 -5.80 20.23 0.89
C LEU A 56 -5.65 20.28 -0.63
N PRO A 57 -6.17 21.34 -1.30
CA PRO A 57 -6.07 21.49 -2.75
C PRO A 57 -4.63 21.58 -3.27
N ASP A 58 -3.76 22.17 -2.47
CA ASP A 58 -2.35 22.45 -2.72
C ASP A 58 -1.41 21.42 -2.07
N ALA A 59 -1.96 20.29 -1.59
CA ALA A 59 -1.13 19.23 -1.02
C ALA A 59 -0.18 18.67 -2.09
N PRO A 60 1.12 18.51 -1.78
CA PRO A 60 2.07 17.88 -2.69
C PRO A 60 1.61 16.44 -2.96
N ILE A 61 1.59 16.07 -4.23
CA ILE A 61 1.23 14.71 -4.66
C ILE A 61 2.52 13.91 -4.82
N ASP A 62 2.66 12.87 -4.00
CA ASP A 62 3.75 11.88 -4.09
C ASP A 62 3.49 10.88 -5.22
N THR A 63 4.54 10.29 -5.76
CA THR A 63 4.47 9.20 -6.76
C THR A 63 3.64 8.02 -6.24
N HIS A 64 3.62 7.83 -4.92
CA HIS A 64 2.89 6.77 -4.23
C HIS A 64 1.56 7.22 -3.60
N HIS A 65 1.00 8.36 -4.05
CA HIS A 65 -0.28 8.90 -3.57
C HIS A 65 -1.40 7.85 -3.49
N SER A 66 -1.51 7.00 -4.53
CA SER A 66 -2.51 5.94 -4.57
C SER A 66 -2.39 4.93 -3.42
N LEU A 67 -1.16 4.69 -2.90
CA LEU A 67 -0.92 3.83 -1.75
C LEU A 67 -1.41 4.48 -0.46
N ALA A 68 -1.19 5.79 -0.29
CA ALA A 68 -1.69 6.55 0.85
C ALA A 68 -3.23 6.57 0.89
N GLU A 69 -3.89 6.81 -0.26
CA GLU A 69 -5.35 6.70 -0.36
C GLU A 69 -5.86 5.30 -0.02
N ALA A 70 -5.22 4.26 -0.58
CA ALA A 70 -5.60 2.87 -0.33
C ALA A 70 -5.44 2.50 1.16
N ALA A 71 -4.36 2.89 1.81
CA ALA A 71 -4.14 2.69 3.25
C ALA A 71 -5.20 3.40 4.09
N LYS A 72 -5.57 4.62 3.73
CA LYS A 72 -6.68 5.32 4.39
C LYS A 72 -8.02 4.63 4.19
N ARG A 73 -8.28 4.00 3.03
CA ARG A 73 -9.53 3.25 2.78
C ARG A 73 -9.56 1.91 3.49
N VAL A 74 -8.41 1.25 3.62
CA VAL A 74 -8.26 -0.10 4.17
C VAL A 74 -7.19 -0.11 5.28
N PRO A 75 -7.47 0.42 6.49
CA PRO A 75 -6.45 0.61 7.53
C PRO A 75 -5.81 -0.68 8.05
N LYS A 76 -6.49 -1.81 7.87
CA LYS A 76 -5.96 -3.14 8.23
C LYS A 76 -5.19 -3.79 7.09
N GLY A 77 -5.28 -3.22 5.87
CA GLY A 77 -4.59 -3.72 4.70
C GLY A 77 -3.09 -3.45 4.75
N VAL A 78 -2.34 -4.31 4.10
CA VAL A 78 -0.91 -4.16 3.85
C VAL A 78 -0.69 -4.15 2.35
N VAL A 79 0.04 -3.16 1.84
CA VAL A 79 0.42 -3.11 0.42
C VAL A 79 1.27 -4.33 0.10
N ALA A 80 0.93 -5.02 -1.00
CA ALA A 80 1.44 -6.35 -1.29
C ALA A 80 1.74 -6.54 -2.78
N LEU A 81 2.35 -7.64 -3.11
CA LEU A 81 2.58 -8.13 -4.48
C LEU A 81 3.18 -7.06 -5.39
N THR A 82 2.58 -6.83 -6.57
CA THR A 82 3.13 -5.89 -7.57
C THR A 82 3.22 -4.46 -7.07
N SER A 83 2.31 -4.03 -6.19
CA SER A 83 2.36 -2.67 -5.63
C SER A 83 3.49 -2.49 -4.61
N ALA A 84 3.75 -3.51 -3.79
CA ALA A 84 4.92 -3.50 -2.89
C ALA A 84 6.23 -3.63 -3.69
N LEU A 85 6.23 -4.44 -4.76
CA LEU A 85 7.39 -4.58 -5.64
C LEU A 85 7.76 -3.25 -6.29
N ALA A 86 6.78 -2.52 -6.83
CA ALA A 86 6.98 -1.21 -7.43
C ALA A 86 7.42 -0.16 -6.40
N PHE A 87 6.80 -0.16 -5.20
CA PHE A 87 7.20 0.73 -4.12
C PHE A 87 8.67 0.57 -3.72
N HIS A 88 9.13 -0.68 -3.67
CA HIS A 88 10.54 -0.98 -3.37
C HIS A 88 11.47 -0.83 -4.58
N GLU A 89 10.97 -0.33 -5.72
CA GLU A 89 11.75 -0.19 -6.97
C GLU A 89 12.44 -1.50 -7.39
N LEU A 90 11.72 -2.61 -7.25
CA LEU A 90 12.17 -3.94 -7.66
C LEU A 90 11.61 -4.34 -9.03
N THR A 91 10.98 -3.41 -9.71
CA THR A 91 10.41 -3.55 -11.07
C THR A 91 10.16 -2.17 -11.66
N ASP A 92 10.30 -2.06 -12.97
CA ASP A 92 9.91 -0.86 -13.74
C ASP A 92 8.42 -0.87 -14.11
N THR A 93 7.71 -1.95 -13.76
CA THR A 93 6.28 -2.08 -14.05
C THR A 93 5.46 -1.22 -13.09
N ILE A 94 4.69 -0.29 -13.62
CA ILE A 94 3.73 0.51 -12.86
C ILE A 94 2.43 -0.28 -12.73
N PRO A 95 2.01 -0.67 -11.51
CA PRO A 95 0.75 -1.39 -11.31
C PRO A 95 -0.46 -0.53 -11.66
N SER A 96 -1.40 -1.06 -12.47
CA SER A 96 -2.65 -0.37 -12.81
C SER A 96 -3.65 -0.29 -11.65
N MET A 97 -3.41 -1.01 -10.57
CA MET A 97 -4.24 -1.03 -9.36
C MET A 97 -3.40 -1.29 -8.12
N VAL A 98 -3.89 -0.86 -6.97
CA VAL A 98 -3.21 -1.09 -5.69
C VAL A 98 -3.53 -2.48 -5.16
N TRP A 99 -2.52 -3.31 -4.99
CA TRP A 99 -2.64 -4.63 -4.37
C TRP A 99 -2.53 -4.54 -2.85
N LEU A 100 -3.54 -5.05 -2.17
CA LEU A 100 -3.62 -5.08 -0.71
C LEU A 100 -3.81 -6.49 -0.19
N ALA A 101 -2.99 -6.90 0.77
CA ALA A 101 -3.22 -8.07 1.60
C ALA A 101 -4.17 -7.69 2.74
N ILE A 102 -5.19 -8.52 2.96
CA ILE A 102 -6.17 -8.39 4.04
C ILE A 102 -6.36 -9.71 4.77
N GLY A 103 -6.88 -9.66 5.98
CA GLY A 103 -7.18 -10.86 6.77
C GLY A 103 -8.30 -11.71 6.16
N PRO A 104 -8.45 -12.96 6.65
CA PRO A 104 -9.40 -13.93 6.07
C PRO A 104 -10.86 -13.44 6.12
N LYS A 105 -11.22 -12.71 7.18
CA LYS A 105 -12.58 -12.22 7.44
C LYS A 105 -12.75 -10.71 7.20
N ASP A 106 -11.70 -10.01 6.76
CA ASP A 106 -11.78 -8.58 6.53
C ASP A 106 -12.70 -8.26 5.35
N ARG A 107 -13.51 -7.21 5.54
CA ARG A 107 -14.41 -6.74 4.48
C ARG A 107 -13.63 -6.00 3.41
N GLN A 108 -13.85 -6.39 2.16
CA GLN A 108 -13.39 -5.61 1.02
C GLN A 108 -14.28 -4.36 0.85
N PRO A 109 -13.71 -3.17 0.68
CA PRO A 109 -14.50 -2.00 0.33
C PRO A 109 -15.15 -2.18 -1.04
N ARG A 110 -16.20 -1.39 -1.32
CA ARG A 110 -16.75 -1.30 -2.67
C ARG A 110 -15.70 -0.74 -3.63
N PRO A 111 -15.77 -1.04 -4.93
CA PRO A 111 -14.87 -0.46 -5.92
C PRO A 111 -14.78 1.06 -5.78
N THR A 112 -13.59 1.57 -5.78
CA THR A 112 -13.28 3.00 -5.58
C THR A 112 -12.13 3.40 -6.50
N ASN A 113 -11.84 4.71 -6.57
CA ASN A 113 -10.59 5.22 -7.08
C ASN A 113 -9.66 5.52 -5.87
N PRO A 114 -8.39 5.07 -5.86
CA PRO A 114 -7.76 4.23 -6.89
C PRO A 114 -8.35 2.81 -6.94
N PRO A 115 -8.25 2.13 -8.09
CA PRO A 115 -8.67 0.74 -8.20
C PRO A 115 -7.80 -0.13 -7.30
N MET A 116 -8.43 -1.05 -6.57
CA MET A 116 -7.75 -1.92 -5.60
C MET A 116 -8.03 -3.38 -5.89
N GLN A 117 -7.00 -4.20 -5.72
CA GLN A 117 -7.09 -5.66 -5.77
C GLN A 117 -6.69 -6.25 -4.43
N PHE A 118 -7.38 -7.31 -4.02
CA PHE A 118 -7.19 -7.89 -2.69
C PHE A 118 -6.71 -9.33 -2.76
N VAL A 119 -5.74 -9.66 -1.89
CA VAL A 119 -5.34 -11.03 -1.58
C VAL A 119 -5.62 -11.31 -0.11
N ARG A 120 -6.02 -12.53 0.23
CA ARG A 120 -6.30 -12.93 1.61
C ARG A 120 -5.13 -13.71 2.19
N PHE A 121 -4.65 -13.24 3.32
CA PHE A 121 -3.59 -13.89 4.09
C PHE A 121 -4.15 -14.37 5.43
N SER A 122 -3.56 -15.42 6.01
CA SER A 122 -3.81 -15.75 7.42
C SER A 122 -3.35 -14.59 8.32
N SER A 123 -3.90 -14.50 9.53
CA SER A 123 -3.56 -13.42 10.46
C SER A 123 -2.06 -13.35 10.76
N GLU A 124 -1.40 -14.49 10.89
CA GLU A 124 0.06 -14.59 11.11
C GLU A 124 0.84 -14.01 9.94
N ARG A 125 0.52 -14.45 8.71
CA ARG A 125 1.22 -13.98 7.50
C ARG A 125 0.98 -12.51 7.20
N LEU A 126 -0.16 -11.97 7.63
CA LEU A 126 -0.48 -10.55 7.45
C LEU A 126 0.38 -9.65 8.35
N GLN A 127 0.94 -10.19 9.42
CA GLN A 127 1.80 -9.46 10.36
C GLN A 127 3.29 -9.63 10.09
N GLU A 128 3.68 -10.68 9.36
CA GLU A 128 5.07 -10.97 9.06
C GLU A 128 5.62 -10.03 7.98
N GLY A 129 6.83 -9.50 8.21
CA GLY A 129 7.55 -8.69 7.23
C GLY A 129 6.81 -7.42 6.83
N VAL A 130 6.09 -6.80 7.76
CA VAL A 130 5.40 -5.52 7.55
C VAL A 130 6.31 -4.38 7.96
N GLU A 131 6.52 -3.45 7.04
CA GLU A 131 7.16 -2.16 7.28
C GLU A 131 6.11 -1.05 7.27
N THR A 132 6.36 0.01 8.04
CA THR A 132 5.49 1.19 8.03
C THR A 132 6.24 2.36 7.42
N HIS A 133 5.73 2.88 6.32
CA HIS A 133 6.29 4.02 5.62
C HIS A 133 5.36 5.23 5.74
N THR A 134 5.93 6.42 5.74
CA THR A 134 5.14 7.66 5.73
C THR A 134 5.07 8.19 4.31
N ILE A 135 3.88 8.21 3.71
CA ILE A 135 3.60 8.75 2.39
C ILE A 135 2.60 9.89 2.55
N GLU A 136 2.97 11.10 2.19
CA GLU A 136 2.12 12.32 2.36
C GLU A 136 1.55 12.45 3.78
N GLY A 137 2.35 12.16 4.82
CA GLY A 137 1.90 12.17 6.22
C GLY A 137 0.99 11.00 6.62
N CYS A 138 0.68 10.08 5.70
CA CYS A 138 -0.08 8.87 5.99
C CYS A 138 0.84 7.71 6.35
N ALA A 139 0.55 7.01 7.44
CA ALA A 139 1.21 5.75 7.76
C ALA A 139 0.66 4.65 6.83
N VAL A 140 1.52 4.11 5.99
CA VAL A 140 1.20 3.07 5.01
C VAL A 140 1.97 1.80 5.37
N LYS A 141 1.26 0.71 5.59
CA LYS A 141 1.86 -0.61 5.82
C LYS A 141 2.17 -1.26 4.49
N ILE A 142 3.40 -1.70 4.31
CA ILE A 142 3.89 -2.34 3.08
C ILE A 142 4.68 -3.57 3.48
N PHE A 143 4.56 -4.67 2.75
CA PHE A 143 5.44 -5.81 2.99
C PHE A 143 6.88 -5.49 2.58
N SER A 144 7.84 -5.98 3.37
CA SER A 144 9.27 -5.82 3.11
C SER A 144 9.68 -6.39 1.73
N PRO A 145 10.81 -5.99 1.17
CA PRO A 145 11.30 -6.52 -0.10
C PRO A 145 11.40 -8.05 -0.12
N ALA A 146 11.98 -8.65 0.90
CA ALA A 146 12.12 -10.11 1.01
C ALA A 146 10.76 -10.83 1.02
N LYS A 147 9.82 -10.33 1.84
CA LYS A 147 8.47 -10.88 1.92
C LYS A 147 7.73 -10.73 0.60
N THR A 148 7.85 -9.57 -0.05
CA THR A 148 7.21 -9.26 -1.34
C THR A 148 7.65 -10.22 -2.43
N VAL A 149 8.96 -10.46 -2.55
CA VAL A 149 9.53 -11.40 -3.53
C VAL A 149 8.99 -12.82 -3.32
N VAL A 150 8.94 -13.29 -2.08
CA VAL A 150 8.42 -14.62 -1.75
C VAL A 150 6.93 -14.74 -2.06
N ASP A 151 6.13 -13.71 -1.72
CA ASP A 151 4.71 -13.74 -2.00
C ASP A 151 4.42 -13.71 -3.51
N LEU A 152 5.16 -12.90 -4.29
CA LEU A 152 5.06 -12.93 -5.75
C LEU A 152 5.37 -14.32 -6.30
N PHE A 153 6.41 -14.96 -5.82
CA PHE A 153 6.76 -16.32 -6.23
C PHE A 153 5.67 -17.33 -5.86
N ARG A 154 5.05 -17.19 -4.70
CA ARG A 154 3.92 -18.02 -4.28
C ARG A 154 2.70 -17.83 -5.18
N TYR A 155 2.40 -16.58 -5.59
CA TYR A 155 1.27 -16.24 -6.45
C TYR A 155 1.60 -16.29 -7.96
N ARG A 156 2.79 -16.76 -8.36
CA ARG A 156 3.21 -16.87 -9.76
C ARG A 156 2.33 -17.76 -10.63
N ARG A 157 1.72 -18.76 -10.01
CA ARG A 157 0.75 -19.67 -10.62
C ARG A 157 -0.62 -19.38 -10.05
N SER A 158 -1.24 -18.33 -10.44
CA SER A 158 -2.63 -18.09 -10.11
C SER A 158 -3.52 -19.05 -10.92
N ALA A 159 -3.39 -20.33 -10.64
CA ALA A 159 -4.29 -21.35 -11.10
C ALA A 159 -5.50 -21.40 -10.17
N GLY A 160 -6.39 -20.46 -10.30
CA GLY A 160 -7.62 -20.46 -9.51
C GLY A 160 -8.51 -19.33 -9.96
N THR A 161 -9.58 -19.69 -10.55
CA THR A 161 -10.77 -19.02 -11.03
C THR A 161 -11.23 -17.71 -10.35
N ARG A 162 -10.57 -17.23 -9.31
CA ARG A 162 -10.88 -15.96 -8.62
C ARG A 162 -9.88 -14.81 -8.85
N TYR A 163 -8.68 -15.09 -9.33
CA TYR A 163 -7.68 -14.06 -9.55
C TYR A 163 -7.25 -14.07 -11.03
N ARG A 164 -7.88 -13.22 -11.83
CA ARG A 164 -7.58 -13.04 -13.27
C ARG A 164 -6.16 -12.51 -13.55
N HIS A 165 -5.39 -12.21 -12.53
CA HIS A 165 -4.06 -11.63 -12.67
C HIS A 165 -3.05 -12.46 -11.89
N SER A 166 -2.46 -13.46 -12.56
CA SER A 166 -1.24 -14.07 -12.04
C SER A 166 -0.12 -13.03 -12.10
N THR A 167 0.70 -12.95 -11.08
CA THR A 167 1.91 -12.12 -11.11
C THR A 167 2.91 -12.63 -12.14
N GLY A 168 2.79 -13.89 -12.57
CA GLY A 168 3.70 -14.53 -13.51
C GLY A 168 5.06 -14.87 -12.88
N LEU A 169 5.68 -15.92 -13.41
CA LEU A 169 7.01 -16.35 -12.95
C LEU A 169 8.07 -15.27 -13.27
N ASN A 170 8.00 -14.67 -14.44
CA ASN A 170 8.97 -13.67 -14.89
C ASN A 170 9.06 -12.47 -13.95
N LEU A 171 7.92 -11.94 -13.51
CA LEU A 171 7.90 -10.80 -12.57
C LEU A 171 8.46 -11.22 -11.20
N ALA A 172 8.12 -12.41 -10.72
CA ALA A 172 8.65 -12.91 -9.44
C ALA A 172 10.17 -13.12 -9.49
N LEU A 173 10.69 -13.66 -10.59
CA LEU A 173 12.14 -13.84 -10.77
C LEU A 173 12.86 -12.52 -11.01
N GLY A 174 12.29 -11.61 -11.78
CA GLY A 174 12.81 -10.26 -11.99
C GLY A 174 12.96 -9.50 -10.68
N GLY A 175 11.89 -9.48 -9.88
CA GLY A 175 11.91 -8.85 -8.55
C GLY A 175 12.91 -9.49 -7.58
N MET A 176 13.07 -10.81 -7.60
CA MET A 176 14.06 -11.50 -6.79
C MET A 176 15.50 -11.12 -7.21
N ARG A 177 15.76 -11.11 -8.51
CA ARG A 177 17.07 -10.69 -9.05
C ARG A 177 17.39 -9.27 -8.63
N GLU A 178 16.45 -8.35 -8.78
CA GLU A 178 16.64 -6.96 -8.42
C GLU A 178 16.85 -6.75 -6.93
N ALA A 179 16.10 -7.48 -6.08
CA ALA A 179 16.24 -7.44 -4.63
C ALA A 179 17.63 -7.90 -4.16
N LEU A 180 18.20 -8.91 -4.82
CA LEU A 180 19.54 -9.41 -4.52
C LEU A 180 20.64 -8.49 -5.05
N ARG A 181 20.47 -7.94 -6.27
CA ARG A 181 21.42 -7.03 -6.91
C ARG A 181 21.54 -5.68 -6.18
N THR A 182 20.43 -5.14 -5.68
CA THR A 182 20.35 -3.82 -5.03
C THR A 182 20.41 -3.86 -3.51
N PRO A 183 20.95 -4.85 -2.87
CA PRO A 183 20.85 -5.38 -1.50
C PRO A 183 19.63 -4.90 -0.68
N LYS A 184 18.47 -4.81 -1.33
CA LYS A 184 17.20 -4.45 -0.66
C LYS A 184 16.64 -5.63 0.16
N ALA A 185 17.11 -6.87 -0.10
CA ALA A 185 16.78 -8.05 0.70
C ALA A 185 17.99 -8.99 0.79
N LYS A 186 18.24 -9.51 1.98
CA LYS A 186 19.27 -10.53 2.18
C LYS A 186 18.80 -11.91 1.71
N PRO A 187 19.69 -12.72 1.10
CA PRO A 187 19.35 -14.10 0.72
C PRO A 187 18.76 -14.92 1.87
N SER A 188 19.29 -14.75 3.10
CA SER A 188 18.81 -15.44 4.30
C SER A 188 17.36 -15.05 4.64
N GLU A 189 16.99 -13.78 4.55
CA GLU A 189 15.64 -13.30 4.81
C GLU A 189 14.64 -13.85 3.79
N ILE A 190 15.02 -13.85 2.50
CA ILE A 190 14.21 -14.46 1.43
C ILE A 190 14.02 -15.95 1.71
N ALA A 191 15.09 -16.68 2.07
CA ALA A 191 15.02 -18.10 2.38
C ALA A 191 14.10 -18.40 3.57
N ASP A 192 14.16 -17.59 4.63
CA ASP A 192 13.33 -17.75 5.82
C ASP A 192 11.84 -17.54 5.51
N PHE A 193 11.48 -16.46 4.81
CA PHE A 193 10.10 -16.25 4.34
C PHE A 193 9.66 -17.36 3.38
N ALA A 194 10.52 -17.82 2.49
CA ALA A 194 10.20 -18.89 1.53
C ALA A 194 9.93 -20.24 2.22
N ARG A 195 10.69 -20.58 3.27
CA ARG A 195 10.44 -21.77 4.10
C ARG A 195 9.09 -21.68 4.81
N LYS A 196 8.81 -20.56 5.50
CA LYS A 196 7.53 -20.30 6.15
C LYS A 196 6.36 -20.32 5.15
N ALA A 197 6.58 -19.82 3.93
CA ALA A 197 5.60 -19.82 2.87
C ALA A 197 5.41 -21.21 2.20
N GLY A 198 6.27 -22.18 2.45
CA GLY A 198 6.24 -23.50 1.82
C GLY A 198 6.65 -23.49 0.34
N VAL A 199 7.36 -22.46 -0.12
CA VAL A 199 7.78 -22.31 -1.53
C VAL A 199 9.29 -22.47 -1.71
N TRP A 200 10.04 -22.69 -0.63
CA TRP A 200 11.50 -22.77 -0.66
C TRP A 200 12.05 -23.75 -1.69
N LYS A 201 11.58 -25.00 -1.67
CA LYS A 201 12.05 -26.02 -2.62
C LYS A 201 11.94 -25.62 -4.08
N ALA A 202 10.89 -24.86 -4.42
CA ALA A 202 10.67 -24.39 -5.78
C ALA A 202 11.45 -23.10 -6.10
N MET A 203 11.81 -22.33 -5.10
CA MET A 203 12.46 -21.01 -5.24
C MET A 203 13.99 -21.13 -5.20
N GLN A 204 14.50 -22.06 -4.39
CA GLN A 204 15.92 -22.24 -4.13
C GLN A 204 16.77 -22.36 -5.40
N PRO A 205 16.47 -23.19 -6.41
CA PRO A 205 17.31 -23.32 -7.61
C PRO A 205 17.50 -21.99 -8.36
N TYR A 206 16.47 -21.15 -8.38
CA TYR A 206 16.56 -19.84 -9.01
C TYR A 206 17.43 -18.87 -8.21
N MET A 207 17.29 -18.93 -6.87
CA MET A 207 18.09 -18.07 -5.98
C MET A 207 19.56 -18.45 -6.03
N ASP A 208 19.88 -19.75 -5.98
CA ASP A 208 21.25 -20.27 -6.06
C ASP A 208 21.91 -19.86 -7.39
N ALA A 209 21.18 -19.98 -8.51
CA ALA A 209 21.65 -19.53 -9.81
C ALA A 209 21.88 -18.01 -9.88
N MET A 210 21.08 -17.20 -9.22
CA MET A 210 21.27 -15.74 -9.19
C MET A 210 22.46 -15.32 -8.34
N ILE A 211 22.69 -16.00 -7.22
CA ILE A 211 23.85 -15.72 -6.34
C ILE A 211 25.15 -16.15 -6.99
N ALA A 212 25.15 -17.28 -7.72
CA ALA A 212 26.34 -17.78 -8.40
C ALA A 212 26.78 -16.92 -9.61
N ASN A 213 25.85 -16.14 -10.19
CA ASN A 213 26.09 -15.34 -11.41
C ASN A 213 26.08 -13.81 -11.15
N GLY A 214 26.01 -13.38 -9.91
CA GLY A 214 26.07 -11.97 -9.49
C GLY A 214 27.35 -11.66 -8.78
#